data_85ae4428bb7e3f3fedd022118b7774bc
#
_entry.id   85ae4428bb7e3f3fedd022118b7774bc
#
_cell.length_a   1.000
_cell.length_b   1.000
_cell.length_c   1.000
_cell.angle_alpha   90.00
_cell.angle_beta   90.00
_cell.angle_gamma   90.00
#
_symmetry.space_group_name_H-M   'P 1'
#
loop_
_entity.id
_entity.type
_entity.pdbx_description
1 polymer ?
#
loop_
_entity_poly.entity_id
_entity_poly.type
_entity_poly.pdbx_seq_one_letter_code
_entity_poly.pdbx_strand_id
1 'polypeptide(L)'
;RNTSKTAYRMLKCYTNHNLMKSIFKTTILFTLLAFNICAQKSTVDISYMKNDIKPTEDFFMFSNGTWVENNQIPASESRWGSFNELDKANKEKLRAILDEFKETEGEKGSDIQLLGDFYSSFINMDQRNEKGFSELQGLLEEVSNIKNLQEFSDVMAEQHMLGLGALFGFGVGQDLKDVETNIYYLSQGGIGLPNKEYYLSEGKKEILKKYGVFMDKTFDHVKLNSKIEEKSKKLLELEHALAENMFAPAELRIPENT
;
A
#
# COMPACT_ATOMS: atom_id res chain seq x y z
N ARG A 1 68.09 8.93 51.53
CA ARG A 1 68.19 8.00 50.39
C ARG A 1 67.03 7.01 50.21
N ASN A 2 66.10 6.86 51.21
CA ASN A 2 64.98 5.88 51.16
C ASN A 2 63.66 6.49 50.59
N THR A 3 63.43 7.77 50.64
CA THR A 3 62.17 8.43 50.20
C THR A 3 62.01 8.43 48.70
N SER A 4 63.09 8.50 47.92
CA SER A 4 63.07 8.53 46.45
C SER A 4 62.65 7.16 45.82
N LYS A 5 63.04 6.05 46.46
CA LYS A 5 62.68 4.70 45.97
C LYS A 5 61.20 4.35 46.19
N THR A 6 60.60 4.85 47.29
CA THR A 6 59.20 4.64 47.59
C THR A 6 58.29 5.44 46.68
N ALA A 7 58.62 6.71 46.39
CA ALA A 7 57.92 7.55 45.45
C ALA A 7 57.92 6.97 44.03
N TYR A 8 59.07 6.48 43.56
CA TYR A 8 59.19 5.82 42.24
C TYR A 8 58.35 4.54 42.12
N ARG A 9 58.28 3.72 43.19
CA ARG A 9 57.44 2.52 43.24
C ARG A 9 55.95 2.90 43.20
N MET A 10 55.52 3.94 43.92
CA MET A 10 54.12 4.37 43.91
C MET A 10 53.70 4.95 42.52
N LEU A 11 54.58 5.75 41.88
CA LEU A 11 54.32 6.23 40.53
C LEU A 11 54.23 5.09 39.50
N LYS A 12 55.08 4.08 39.58
CA LYS A 12 55.06 2.93 38.69
C LYS A 12 53.80 2.03 38.92
N CYS A 13 53.32 1.96 40.15
CA CYS A 13 52.06 1.26 40.46
C CYS A 13 50.83 2.04 39.92
N TYR A 14 50.83 3.36 40.06
CA TYR A 14 49.76 4.22 39.62
C TYR A 14 49.68 4.28 38.07
N THR A 15 50.83 4.36 37.36
CA THR A 15 50.86 4.32 35.89
C THR A 15 50.42 2.98 35.34
N ASN A 16 50.82 1.85 35.96
CA ASN A 16 50.35 0.52 35.57
C ASN A 16 48.83 0.33 35.81
N HIS A 17 48.27 0.88 36.88
CA HIS A 17 46.86 0.77 37.20
C HIS A 17 46.01 1.55 36.17
N ASN A 18 46.46 2.76 35.78
CA ASN A 18 45.75 3.57 34.78
C ASN A 18 45.89 2.97 33.37
N LEU A 19 47.02 2.40 33.04
CA LEU A 19 47.25 1.69 31.78
C LEU A 19 46.37 0.44 31.68
N MET A 20 46.26 -0.36 32.75
CA MET A 20 45.34 -1.50 32.80
C MET A 20 43.86 -1.08 32.66
N LYS A 21 43.44 -0.02 33.33
CA LYS A 21 42.08 0.50 33.18
C LYS A 21 41.79 1.02 31.74
N SER A 22 42.77 1.63 31.10
CA SER A 22 42.67 2.06 29.71
C SER A 22 42.58 0.87 28.76
N ILE A 23 43.39 -0.14 28.89
CA ILE A 23 43.37 -1.35 28.09
C ILE A 23 42.04 -2.08 28.29
N PHE A 24 41.55 -2.21 29.53
CA PHE A 24 40.26 -2.86 29.81
C PHE A 24 39.06 -2.10 29.17
N LYS A 25 39.05 -0.76 29.22
CA LYS A 25 38.03 0.04 28.56
C LYS A 25 38.08 -0.09 27.02
N THR A 26 39.29 -0.13 26.46
CA THR A 26 39.48 -0.27 25.01
C THR A 26 39.06 -1.67 24.53
N THR A 27 39.37 -2.71 25.33
CA THR A 27 38.96 -4.08 25.01
C THR A 27 37.45 -4.27 25.08
N ILE A 28 36.78 -3.66 26.09
CA ILE A 28 35.30 -3.67 26.18
C ILE A 28 34.67 -2.94 24.98
N LEU A 29 35.23 -1.80 24.58
CA LEU A 29 34.73 -1.04 23.43
C LEU A 29 34.89 -1.84 22.12
N PHE A 30 36.02 -2.54 21.96
CA PHE A 30 36.28 -3.39 20.79
C PHE A 30 35.36 -4.63 20.75
N THR A 31 35.08 -5.26 21.91
CA THR A 31 34.14 -6.39 21.97
C THR A 31 32.70 -5.94 21.70
N LEU A 32 32.26 -4.77 22.17
CA LEU A 32 30.95 -4.19 21.86
C LEU A 32 30.79 -3.83 20.37
N LEU A 33 31.86 -3.34 19.72
CA LEU A 33 31.86 -3.10 18.28
C LEU A 33 31.83 -4.42 17.46
N ALA A 34 32.55 -5.45 17.91
CA ALA A 34 32.56 -6.74 17.22
C ALA A 34 31.19 -7.47 17.25
N PHE A 35 30.41 -7.29 18.32
CA PHE A 35 29.07 -7.84 18.40
C PHE A 35 28.07 -7.24 17.38
N ASN A 36 28.28 -6.00 16.94
CA ASN A 36 27.42 -5.37 15.92
C ASN A 36 27.73 -5.83 14.49
N ILE A 37 28.89 -6.43 14.23
CA ILE A 37 29.28 -6.90 12.89
C ILE A 37 28.63 -8.26 12.56
N CYS A 38 28.28 -9.05 13.56
CA CYS A 38 27.64 -10.36 13.36
C CYS A 38 26.12 -10.33 13.08
N ALA A 39 25.50 -9.15 13.09
CA ALA A 39 24.04 -9.01 12.90
C ALA A 39 23.63 -8.77 11.44
N GLN A 40 24.57 -8.85 10.48
CA GLN A 40 24.21 -8.71 9.08
C GLN A 40 23.55 -10.00 8.59
N LYS A 41 22.22 -9.98 8.54
CA LYS A 41 21.43 -11.09 7.99
C LYS A 41 21.90 -11.36 6.56
N SER A 42 22.26 -12.59 6.26
CA SER A 42 22.61 -12.99 4.90
C SER A 42 21.49 -12.61 3.95
N THR A 43 21.83 -12.04 2.80
CA THR A 43 20.88 -11.72 1.73
C THR A 43 20.21 -12.98 1.16
N VAL A 44 20.85 -14.13 1.30
CA VAL A 44 20.31 -15.43 0.93
C VAL A 44 20.00 -16.19 2.22
N ASP A 45 18.73 -16.50 2.43
CA ASP A 45 18.30 -17.30 3.57
C ASP A 45 18.34 -18.80 3.20
N ILE A 46 19.40 -19.46 3.60
CA ILE A 46 19.60 -20.89 3.31
C ILE A 46 18.56 -21.79 4.01
N SER A 47 17.79 -21.29 4.99
CA SER A 47 16.73 -22.06 5.64
C SER A 47 15.54 -22.32 4.71
N TYR A 48 15.44 -21.59 3.60
CA TYR A 48 14.42 -21.79 2.58
C TYR A 48 14.70 -22.97 1.66
N MET A 49 15.95 -23.43 1.64
CA MET A 49 16.41 -24.49 0.73
C MET A 49 15.91 -25.86 1.18
N LYS A 50 15.57 -26.69 0.19
CA LYS A 50 15.20 -28.10 0.38
C LYS A 50 16.31 -29.00 -0.18
N ASN A 51 17.25 -29.38 0.70
CA ASN A 51 18.50 -30.03 0.30
C ASN A 51 18.34 -31.50 -0.17
N ASP A 52 17.19 -32.10 0.00
CA ASP A 52 16.82 -33.43 -0.51
C ASP A 52 16.45 -33.44 -1.99
N ILE A 53 16.23 -32.26 -2.57
CA ILE A 53 15.99 -32.05 -4.00
C ILE A 53 17.30 -31.63 -4.67
N LYS A 54 17.64 -32.25 -5.81
CA LYS A 54 18.83 -31.82 -6.55
C LYS A 54 18.55 -30.56 -7.38
N PRO A 55 19.46 -29.59 -7.42
CA PRO A 55 19.28 -28.37 -8.20
C PRO A 55 19.13 -28.59 -9.70
N THR A 56 19.61 -29.74 -10.20
CA THR A 56 19.48 -30.16 -11.59
C THR A 56 18.11 -30.77 -11.93
N GLU A 57 17.35 -31.17 -10.93
CA GLU A 57 16.00 -31.75 -11.08
C GLU A 57 14.93 -30.67 -10.97
N ASP A 58 14.97 -29.87 -9.91
CA ASP A 58 14.08 -28.72 -9.70
C ASP A 58 14.80 -27.63 -8.91
N PHE A 59 15.36 -26.66 -9.60
CA PHE A 59 16.11 -25.57 -8.97
C PHE A 59 15.22 -24.68 -8.10
N PHE A 60 13.94 -24.46 -8.49
CA PHE A 60 13.02 -23.65 -7.69
C PHE A 60 12.73 -24.34 -6.34
N MET A 61 12.36 -25.60 -6.35
CA MET A 61 12.09 -26.35 -5.14
C MET A 61 13.36 -26.60 -4.31
N PHE A 62 14.53 -26.81 -4.94
CA PHE A 62 15.80 -26.82 -4.22
C PHE A 62 16.04 -25.54 -3.44
N SER A 63 15.84 -24.39 -4.08
CA SER A 63 16.15 -23.08 -3.47
C SER A 63 15.09 -22.59 -2.50
N ASN A 64 13.81 -22.94 -2.66
CA ASN A 64 12.69 -22.36 -1.94
C ASN A 64 11.75 -23.41 -1.32
N GLY A 65 11.99 -24.69 -1.48
CA GLY A 65 11.02 -25.75 -1.15
C GLY A 65 10.59 -25.76 0.30
N THR A 66 11.52 -25.56 1.25
CA THR A 66 11.20 -25.47 2.68
C THR A 66 10.33 -24.25 2.99
N TRP A 67 10.59 -23.10 2.33
CA TRP A 67 9.74 -21.93 2.49
C TRP A 67 8.34 -22.19 1.94
N VAL A 68 8.21 -22.78 0.75
CA VAL A 68 6.91 -23.08 0.09
C VAL A 68 6.07 -24.02 0.97
N GLU A 69 6.67 -25.04 1.56
CA GLU A 69 5.97 -25.99 2.43
C GLU A 69 5.46 -25.34 3.73
N ASN A 70 6.21 -24.38 4.26
CA ASN A 70 5.86 -23.70 5.51
C ASN A 70 4.98 -22.45 5.34
N ASN A 71 4.82 -21.96 4.11
CA ASN A 71 4.09 -20.72 3.82
C ASN A 71 2.95 -20.99 2.84
N GLN A 72 1.79 -21.37 3.36
CA GLN A 72 0.59 -21.51 2.56
C GLN A 72 0.07 -20.15 2.12
N ILE A 73 -0.52 -20.10 0.92
CA ILE A 73 -1.17 -18.90 0.41
C ILE A 73 -2.37 -18.58 1.32
N PRO A 74 -2.42 -17.39 1.95
CA PRO A 74 -3.58 -16.99 2.75
C PRO A 74 -4.87 -17.01 1.92
N ALA A 75 -6.01 -17.35 2.54
CA ALA A 75 -7.29 -17.46 1.86
C ALA A 75 -7.77 -16.16 1.17
N SER A 76 -7.26 -15.02 1.61
CA SER A 76 -7.52 -13.69 1.00
C SER A 76 -6.65 -13.38 -0.20
N GLU A 77 -5.63 -14.21 -0.48
CA GLU A 77 -4.62 -13.92 -1.48
C GLU A 77 -4.67 -14.92 -2.64
N SER A 78 -4.35 -14.49 -3.85
CA SER A 78 -4.23 -15.35 -5.02
C SER A 78 -2.82 -15.90 -5.23
N ARG A 79 -1.83 -15.30 -4.56
CA ARG A 79 -0.41 -15.67 -4.60
C ARG A 79 0.26 -15.22 -3.31
N TRP A 80 1.37 -15.86 -2.96
CA TRP A 80 2.17 -15.51 -1.80
C TRP A 80 3.66 -15.62 -2.12
N GLY A 81 4.46 -14.70 -1.60
CA GLY A 81 5.90 -14.66 -1.82
C GLY A 81 6.57 -13.60 -0.96
N SER A 82 7.87 -13.44 -1.07
CA SER A 82 8.68 -12.54 -0.27
C SER A 82 8.24 -11.07 -0.34
N PHE A 83 7.73 -10.62 -1.49
CA PHE A 83 7.15 -9.27 -1.60
C PHE A 83 5.86 -9.11 -0.78
N ASN A 84 5.03 -10.14 -0.72
CA ASN A 84 3.82 -10.12 0.11
C ASN A 84 4.15 -10.12 1.60
N GLU A 85 5.17 -10.89 2.02
CA GLU A 85 5.68 -10.88 3.39
C GLU A 85 6.24 -9.50 3.77
N LEU A 86 7.02 -8.89 2.88
CA LEU A 86 7.58 -7.56 3.09
C LEU A 86 6.48 -6.49 3.20
N ASP A 87 5.50 -6.53 2.30
CA ASP A 87 4.35 -5.62 2.32
C ASP A 87 3.56 -5.76 3.62
N LYS A 88 3.26 -7.01 4.03
CA LYS A 88 2.60 -7.29 5.31
C LYS A 88 3.36 -6.72 6.49
N ALA A 89 4.66 -7.03 6.58
CA ALA A 89 5.51 -6.54 7.66
C ALA A 89 5.62 -4.99 7.66
N ASN A 90 5.63 -4.37 6.49
CA ASN A 90 5.62 -2.91 6.35
C ASN A 90 4.30 -2.30 6.83
N LYS A 91 3.16 -2.88 6.44
CA LYS A 91 1.83 -2.46 6.90
C LYS A 91 1.69 -2.58 8.42
N GLU A 92 2.22 -3.64 9.02
CA GLU A 92 2.22 -3.82 10.48
C GLU A 92 3.04 -2.74 11.19
N LYS A 93 4.22 -2.37 10.65
CA LYS A 93 5.04 -1.26 11.17
C LYS A 93 4.35 0.10 11.03
N LEU A 94 3.77 0.38 9.86
CA LEU A 94 3.03 1.62 9.63
C LEU A 94 1.83 1.73 10.58
N ARG A 95 1.10 0.63 10.78
CA ARG A 95 0.00 0.61 11.73
C ARG A 95 0.48 0.89 13.16
N ALA A 96 1.58 0.27 13.60
CA ALA A 96 2.13 0.51 14.93
C ALA A 96 2.51 2.00 15.14
N ILE A 97 3.08 2.65 14.11
CA ILE A 97 3.38 4.10 14.14
C ILE A 97 2.10 4.93 14.26
N LEU A 98 1.06 4.59 13.50
CA LEU A 98 -0.22 5.31 13.55
C LEU A 98 -0.94 5.08 14.88
N ASP A 99 -0.88 3.88 15.45
CA ASP A 99 -1.43 3.57 16.76
C ASP A 99 -0.68 4.36 17.86
N GLU A 100 0.64 4.51 17.76
CA GLU A 100 1.45 5.34 18.64
C GLU A 100 1.07 6.83 18.52
N PHE A 101 0.94 7.35 17.30
CA PHE A 101 0.59 8.76 17.06
C PHE A 101 -0.82 9.09 17.57
N LYS A 102 -1.76 8.15 17.44
CA LYS A 102 -3.11 8.29 17.96
C LYS A 102 -3.15 8.49 19.48
N GLU A 103 -2.25 7.84 20.22
CA GLU A 103 -2.18 7.90 21.68
C GLU A 103 -1.24 9.03 22.19
N THR A 104 -0.52 9.71 21.27
CA THR A 104 0.47 10.72 21.63
C THR A 104 -0.06 12.13 21.40
N GLU A 105 -0.04 12.98 22.42
CA GLU A 105 -0.34 14.41 22.25
C GLU A 105 0.77 15.08 21.44
N GLY A 106 0.43 15.61 20.27
CA GLY A 106 1.31 16.38 19.41
C GLY A 106 1.02 17.88 19.43
N GLU A 107 2.02 18.70 19.20
CA GLU A 107 1.80 20.14 18.99
C GLU A 107 0.93 20.37 17.75
N LYS A 108 0.08 21.39 17.80
CA LYS A 108 -0.83 21.72 16.69
C LYS A 108 -0.06 21.97 15.39
N GLY A 109 -0.38 21.18 14.37
CA GLY A 109 0.25 21.22 13.05
C GLY A 109 1.51 20.35 12.93
N SER A 110 1.89 19.61 13.97
CA SER A 110 2.94 18.59 13.89
C SER A 110 2.45 17.34 13.17
N ASP A 111 3.39 16.56 12.61
CA ASP A 111 3.07 15.28 11.96
C ASP A 111 2.36 14.32 12.91
N ILE A 112 2.75 14.29 14.18
CA ILE A 112 2.13 13.45 15.21
C ILE A 112 0.64 13.80 15.35
N GLN A 113 0.32 15.09 15.52
CA GLN A 113 -1.06 15.53 15.66
C GLN A 113 -1.87 15.30 14.39
N LEU A 114 -1.34 15.70 13.22
CA LEU A 114 -2.08 15.58 11.95
C LEU A 114 -2.37 14.12 11.58
N LEU A 115 -1.36 13.23 11.66
CA LEU A 115 -1.53 11.81 11.35
C LEU A 115 -2.34 11.08 12.41
N GLY A 116 -2.15 11.40 13.70
CA GLY A 116 -2.92 10.83 14.81
C GLY A 116 -4.41 11.16 14.71
N ASP A 117 -4.76 12.42 14.46
CA ASP A 117 -6.14 12.87 14.29
C ASP A 117 -6.79 12.28 13.03
N PHE A 118 -6.05 12.28 11.91
CA PHE A 118 -6.53 11.68 10.67
C PHE A 118 -6.82 10.19 10.85
N TYR A 119 -5.89 9.44 11.42
CA TYR A 119 -6.05 8.01 11.66
C TYR A 119 -7.21 7.73 12.64
N SER A 120 -7.29 8.49 13.73
CA SER A 120 -8.38 8.38 14.72
C SER A 120 -9.74 8.60 14.08
N SER A 121 -9.87 9.62 13.23
CA SER A 121 -11.12 9.89 12.51
C SER A 121 -11.49 8.76 11.54
N PHE A 122 -10.49 8.18 10.88
CA PHE A 122 -10.70 7.10 9.92
C PHE A 122 -11.18 5.80 10.57
N ILE A 123 -10.62 5.43 11.75
CA ILE A 123 -10.99 4.18 12.46
C ILE A 123 -12.19 4.32 13.38
N ASN A 124 -12.75 5.52 13.54
CA ASN A 124 -13.93 5.77 14.38
C ASN A 124 -15.20 5.22 13.70
N MET A 125 -15.43 3.92 13.87
CA MET A 125 -16.57 3.23 13.26
C MET A 125 -17.92 3.70 13.80
N ASP A 126 -18.00 4.11 15.06
CA ASP A 126 -19.24 4.60 15.66
C ASP A 126 -19.68 5.91 14.99
N GLN A 127 -18.78 6.88 14.88
CA GLN A 127 -19.06 8.13 14.19
C GLN A 127 -19.34 7.93 12.69
N ARG A 128 -18.63 7.02 12.03
CA ARG A 128 -18.88 6.68 10.62
C ARG A 128 -20.25 6.07 10.42
N ASN A 129 -20.68 5.17 11.33
CA ASN A 129 -22.00 4.55 11.27
C ASN A 129 -23.11 5.56 11.56
N GLU A 130 -22.90 6.48 12.52
CA GLU A 130 -23.84 7.56 12.84
C GLU A 130 -24.01 8.51 11.64
N LYS A 131 -22.92 8.96 11.03
CA LYS A 131 -22.94 9.85 9.85
C LYS A 131 -23.53 9.16 8.62
N GLY A 132 -23.24 7.89 8.43
CA GLY A 132 -23.67 7.14 7.24
C GLY A 132 -23.23 7.85 5.95
N PHE A 133 -24.20 8.18 5.10
CA PHE A 133 -23.98 8.89 3.82
C PHE A 133 -24.31 10.38 3.87
N SER A 134 -24.52 10.98 5.06
CA SER A 134 -24.96 12.37 5.18
C SER A 134 -23.99 13.35 4.50
N GLU A 135 -22.69 13.10 4.60
CA GLU A 135 -21.65 13.95 3.99
C GLU A 135 -21.62 13.87 2.46
N LEU A 136 -22.21 12.83 1.88
CA LEU A 136 -22.29 12.64 0.42
C LEU A 136 -23.58 13.20 -0.19
N GLN A 137 -24.55 13.65 0.63
CA GLN A 137 -25.85 14.09 0.14
C GLN A 137 -25.74 15.25 -0.88
N GLY A 138 -24.87 16.22 -0.63
CA GLY A 138 -24.63 17.34 -1.57
C GLY A 138 -24.20 16.83 -2.96
N LEU A 139 -23.20 15.96 -3.01
CA LEU A 139 -22.72 15.38 -4.27
C LEU A 139 -23.79 14.54 -4.99
N LEU A 140 -24.59 13.79 -4.22
CA LEU A 140 -25.68 12.98 -4.77
C LEU A 140 -26.82 13.86 -5.32
N GLU A 141 -27.12 15.00 -4.69
CA GLU A 141 -28.08 15.98 -5.16
C GLU A 141 -27.63 16.67 -6.44
N GLU A 142 -26.35 17.07 -6.55
CA GLU A 142 -25.76 17.60 -7.76
C GLU A 142 -25.93 16.64 -8.94
N VAL A 143 -25.55 15.37 -8.77
CA VAL A 143 -25.72 14.32 -9.78
C VAL A 143 -27.20 14.12 -10.14
N SER A 144 -28.10 14.12 -9.13
CA SER A 144 -29.53 13.91 -9.35
C SER A 144 -30.23 15.06 -10.10
N ASN A 145 -29.65 16.24 -10.06
CA ASN A 145 -30.18 17.45 -10.70
C ASN A 145 -29.73 17.64 -12.16
N ILE A 146 -28.83 16.82 -12.69
CA ILE A 146 -28.35 16.88 -14.08
C ILE A 146 -29.53 16.65 -15.04
N LYS A 147 -29.71 17.59 -15.98
CA LYS A 147 -30.80 17.56 -16.96
C LYS A 147 -30.32 17.54 -18.41
N ASN A 148 -29.08 17.92 -18.66
CA ASN A 148 -28.53 18.03 -20.00
C ASN A 148 -27.01 17.73 -19.98
N LEU A 149 -26.44 17.62 -21.17
CA LEU A 149 -25.03 17.27 -21.36
C LEU A 149 -24.06 18.31 -20.81
N GLN A 150 -24.43 19.61 -20.85
CA GLN A 150 -23.58 20.67 -20.30
C GLN A 150 -23.48 20.52 -18.76
N GLU A 151 -24.60 20.41 -18.07
CA GLU A 151 -24.64 20.20 -16.62
C GLU A 151 -23.91 18.91 -16.23
N PHE A 152 -24.04 17.86 -17.03
CA PHE A 152 -23.27 16.61 -16.82
C PHE A 152 -21.77 16.85 -16.91
N SER A 153 -21.30 17.61 -17.91
CA SER A 153 -19.88 17.93 -18.08
C SER A 153 -19.36 18.79 -16.93
N ASP A 154 -20.16 19.75 -16.46
CA ASP A 154 -19.78 20.63 -15.35
C ASP A 154 -19.63 19.83 -14.04
N VAL A 155 -20.62 19.01 -13.68
CA VAL A 155 -20.56 18.15 -12.48
C VAL A 155 -19.43 17.15 -12.58
N MET A 156 -19.18 16.56 -13.75
CA MET A 156 -18.07 15.65 -13.96
C MET A 156 -16.71 16.34 -13.74
N ALA A 157 -16.56 17.58 -14.21
CA ALA A 157 -15.34 18.36 -13.99
C ALA A 157 -15.13 18.65 -12.49
N GLU A 158 -16.17 19.03 -11.75
CA GLU A 158 -16.10 19.24 -10.30
C GLU A 158 -15.73 17.96 -9.56
N GLN A 159 -16.33 16.82 -9.92
CA GLN A 159 -15.97 15.53 -9.34
C GLN A 159 -14.52 15.14 -9.61
N HIS A 160 -14.01 15.39 -10.82
CA HIS A 160 -12.60 15.18 -11.13
C HIS A 160 -11.67 16.04 -10.26
N MET A 161 -12.03 17.29 -9.97
CA MET A 161 -11.27 18.14 -9.05
C MET A 161 -11.24 17.59 -7.62
N LEU A 162 -12.24 16.81 -7.22
CA LEU A 162 -12.29 16.10 -5.95
C LEU A 162 -11.56 14.73 -6.00
N GLY A 163 -10.99 14.37 -7.13
CA GLY A 163 -10.34 13.06 -7.32
C GLY A 163 -11.32 11.92 -7.63
N LEU A 164 -12.58 12.23 -7.94
CA LEU A 164 -13.61 11.25 -8.30
C LEU A 164 -13.68 11.09 -9.81
N GLY A 165 -12.93 10.15 -10.39
CA GLY A 165 -12.99 9.85 -11.82
C GLY A 165 -14.26 9.07 -12.19
N ALA A 166 -15.19 9.67 -12.95
CA ALA A 166 -16.44 9.03 -13.31
C ALA A 166 -16.35 8.15 -14.58
N LEU A 167 -16.03 8.73 -15.74
CA LEU A 167 -15.99 8.02 -17.03
C LEU A 167 -14.60 7.78 -17.57
N PHE A 168 -13.64 8.61 -17.18
CA PHE A 168 -12.25 8.50 -17.60
C PHE A 168 -11.35 9.10 -16.53
N GLY A 169 -10.09 8.72 -16.53
CA GLY A 169 -9.07 9.38 -15.72
C GLY A 169 -8.30 10.40 -16.53
N PHE A 170 -7.71 11.39 -15.85
CA PHE A 170 -6.77 12.29 -16.47
C PHE A 170 -5.63 12.64 -15.53
N GLY A 171 -4.51 13.04 -16.08
CA GLY A 171 -3.36 13.47 -15.30
C GLY A 171 -2.33 14.15 -16.20
N VAL A 172 -1.36 14.79 -15.56
CA VAL A 172 -0.19 15.34 -16.23
C VAL A 172 0.97 14.42 -15.89
N GLY A 173 1.70 13.98 -16.90
CA GLY A 173 2.87 13.12 -16.76
C GLY A 173 3.91 13.45 -17.82
N GLN A 174 5.09 12.89 -17.64
CA GLN A 174 6.19 13.00 -18.58
C GLN A 174 5.85 12.31 -19.90
N ASP A 175 6.12 12.95 -21.02
CA ASP A 175 5.96 12.33 -22.34
C ASP A 175 6.95 11.16 -22.48
N LEU A 176 6.43 10.00 -22.85
CA LEU A 176 7.24 8.79 -23.06
C LEU A 176 8.22 8.91 -24.24
N LYS A 177 7.97 9.87 -25.17
CA LYS A 177 8.80 10.11 -26.36
C LYS A 177 9.73 11.30 -26.19
N ASP A 178 9.39 12.24 -25.31
CA ASP A 178 10.18 13.43 -24.99
C ASP A 178 10.14 13.67 -23.47
N VAL A 179 11.09 13.08 -22.77
CA VAL A 179 11.15 13.10 -21.30
C VAL A 179 11.37 14.49 -20.68
N GLU A 180 11.72 15.49 -21.48
CA GLU A 180 11.84 16.90 -21.04
C GLU A 180 10.50 17.63 -21.06
N THR A 181 9.46 17.03 -21.66
CA THR A 181 8.13 17.63 -21.81
C THR A 181 7.11 16.88 -20.96
N ASN A 182 6.24 17.63 -20.27
CA ASN A 182 5.04 17.08 -19.63
C ASN A 182 3.85 17.22 -20.57
N ILE A 183 3.06 16.17 -20.70
CA ILE A 183 1.84 16.13 -21.50
C ILE A 183 0.64 15.72 -20.64
N TYR A 184 -0.53 15.97 -21.20
CA TYR A 184 -1.80 15.60 -20.61
C TYR A 184 -2.18 14.17 -21.05
N TYR A 185 -2.41 13.30 -20.09
CA TYR A 185 -2.86 11.93 -20.32
C TYR A 185 -4.36 11.81 -20.04
N LEU A 186 -5.07 11.15 -20.94
CA LEU A 186 -6.42 10.65 -20.71
C LEU A 186 -6.39 9.14 -20.62
N SER A 187 -6.98 8.57 -19.58
CA SER A 187 -7.03 7.14 -19.38
C SER A 187 -8.45 6.61 -19.40
N GLN A 188 -8.63 5.43 -19.96
CA GLN A 188 -9.92 4.75 -19.96
C GLN A 188 -10.40 4.48 -18.53
N GLY A 189 -11.71 4.63 -18.30
CA GLY A 189 -12.36 4.47 -17.00
C GLY A 189 -13.86 4.26 -17.14
N GLY A 190 -14.60 4.49 -16.07
CA GLY A 190 -16.07 4.41 -16.08
C GLY A 190 -16.63 2.99 -15.98
N ILE A 191 -15.80 1.99 -15.60
CA ILE A 191 -16.25 0.66 -15.27
C ILE A 191 -15.87 0.33 -13.84
N GLY A 192 -16.74 -0.37 -13.10
CA GLY A 192 -16.50 -0.70 -11.70
C GLY A 192 -15.78 -2.03 -11.47
N LEU A 193 -15.66 -2.89 -12.49
CA LEU A 193 -14.84 -4.09 -12.47
C LEU A 193 -13.47 -3.83 -13.10
N PRO A 194 -12.42 -4.64 -12.79
CA PRO A 194 -11.03 -4.29 -13.09
C PRO A 194 -10.67 -4.01 -14.56
N ASN A 195 -11.35 -4.64 -15.51
CA ASN A 195 -11.10 -4.47 -16.94
C ASN A 195 -12.23 -5.05 -17.81
N LYS A 196 -12.17 -4.81 -19.12
CA LYS A 196 -13.17 -5.26 -20.10
C LYS A 196 -13.51 -6.76 -20.06
N GLU A 197 -12.56 -7.61 -19.70
CA GLU A 197 -12.75 -9.07 -19.71
C GLU A 197 -13.82 -9.52 -18.71
N TYR A 198 -14.02 -8.77 -17.63
CA TYR A 198 -15.06 -9.06 -16.63
C TYR A 198 -16.48 -8.87 -17.18
N TYR A 199 -16.63 -8.05 -18.22
CA TYR A 199 -17.91 -7.77 -18.88
C TYR A 199 -18.15 -8.67 -20.09
N LEU A 200 -17.09 -9.01 -20.82
CA LEU A 200 -17.20 -9.65 -22.16
C LEU A 200 -16.91 -11.15 -22.15
N SER A 201 -16.22 -11.68 -21.13
CA SER A 201 -15.82 -13.10 -21.11
C SER A 201 -16.88 -14.00 -20.47
N GLU A 202 -17.20 -15.13 -21.12
CA GLU A 202 -18.11 -16.16 -20.60
C GLU A 202 -17.72 -16.64 -19.19
N GLY A 203 -16.42 -16.86 -18.92
CA GLY A 203 -15.92 -17.32 -17.63
C GLY A 203 -16.08 -16.30 -16.48
N LYS A 204 -16.51 -15.06 -16.75
CA LYS A 204 -16.69 -14.00 -15.76
C LYS A 204 -18.17 -13.69 -15.47
N LYS A 205 -19.13 -14.34 -16.12
CA LYS A 205 -20.56 -14.10 -15.98
C LYS A 205 -21.06 -14.16 -14.52
N GLU A 206 -20.56 -15.09 -13.72
CA GLU A 206 -20.95 -15.19 -12.31
C GLU A 206 -20.44 -13.99 -11.48
N ILE A 207 -19.28 -13.45 -11.81
CA ILE A 207 -18.74 -12.26 -11.14
C ILE A 207 -19.58 -11.05 -11.53
N LEU A 208 -19.90 -10.90 -12.82
CA LEU A 208 -20.73 -9.81 -13.33
C LEU A 208 -22.13 -9.83 -12.67
N LYS A 209 -22.75 -11.01 -12.52
CA LYS A 209 -24.01 -11.17 -11.80
C LYS A 209 -23.92 -10.73 -10.34
N LYS A 210 -22.85 -11.14 -9.62
CA LYS A 210 -22.62 -10.73 -8.23
C LYS A 210 -22.39 -9.23 -8.12
N TYR A 211 -21.74 -8.64 -9.10
CA TYR A 211 -21.54 -7.20 -9.18
C TYR A 211 -22.87 -6.45 -9.34
N GLY A 212 -23.79 -6.94 -10.19
CA GLY A 212 -25.15 -6.40 -10.28
C GLY A 212 -25.89 -6.41 -8.94
N VAL A 213 -25.82 -7.52 -8.21
CA VAL A 213 -26.41 -7.62 -6.85
C VAL A 213 -25.75 -6.63 -5.85
N PHE A 214 -24.45 -6.44 -5.96
CA PHE A 214 -23.73 -5.44 -5.15
C PHE A 214 -24.22 -4.02 -5.46
N MET A 215 -24.36 -3.67 -6.74
CA MET A 215 -24.90 -2.36 -7.15
C MET A 215 -26.31 -2.12 -6.64
N ASP A 216 -27.22 -3.11 -6.75
CA ASP A 216 -28.58 -2.98 -6.22
C ASP A 216 -28.57 -2.64 -4.73
N LYS A 217 -27.80 -3.41 -3.93
CA LYS A 217 -27.65 -3.14 -2.50
C LYS A 217 -27.06 -1.76 -2.21
N THR A 218 -26.11 -1.30 -3.04
CA THR A 218 -25.51 0.03 -2.89
C THR A 218 -26.54 1.12 -3.17
N PHE A 219 -27.31 1.02 -4.23
CA PHE A 219 -28.37 1.98 -4.56
C PHE A 219 -29.46 2.03 -3.47
N ASP A 220 -29.84 0.90 -2.93
CA ASP A 220 -30.81 0.81 -1.83
C ASP A 220 -30.27 1.46 -0.55
N HIS A 221 -29.00 1.24 -0.26
CA HIS A 221 -28.36 1.75 0.95
C HIS A 221 -28.15 3.26 0.92
N VAL A 222 -27.72 3.79 -0.23
CA VAL A 222 -27.53 5.22 -0.45
C VAL A 222 -28.87 5.97 -0.55
N LYS A 223 -29.99 5.27 -0.71
CA LYS A 223 -31.33 5.84 -0.91
C LYS A 223 -31.37 6.87 -2.01
N LEU A 224 -30.64 6.60 -3.11
CA LEU A 224 -30.58 7.49 -4.25
C LEU A 224 -32.01 7.72 -4.76
N ASN A 225 -32.51 8.94 -4.58
CA ASN A 225 -33.87 9.33 -4.94
C ASN A 225 -33.98 9.56 -6.46
N SER A 226 -33.78 8.49 -7.25
CA SER A 226 -33.87 8.54 -8.69
C SER A 226 -35.13 7.79 -9.16
N LYS A 227 -35.81 8.36 -10.14
CA LYS A 227 -36.96 7.77 -10.82
C LYS A 227 -36.55 6.66 -11.82
N ILE A 228 -35.28 6.30 -11.86
CA ILE A 228 -34.78 5.29 -12.79
C ILE A 228 -35.07 3.92 -12.24
N GLU A 229 -35.95 3.17 -12.90
CA GLU A 229 -36.16 1.76 -12.65
C GLU A 229 -34.98 0.93 -13.19
N GLU A 230 -34.69 -0.22 -12.58
CA GLU A 230 -33.62 -1.13 -12.98
C GLU A 230 -32.23 -0.44 -13.06
N LYS A 231 -31.87 0.36 -12.04
CA LYS A 231 -30.63 1.19 -12.02
C LYS A 231 -29.36 0.39 -12.29
N SER A 232 -29.22 -0.74 -11.60
CA SER A 232 -28.04 -1.62 -11.76
C SER A 232 -27.94 -2.20 -13.16
N LYS A 233 -29.06 -2.58 -13.75
CA LYS A 233 -29.13 -3.11 -15.13
C LYS A 233 -28.68 -2.05 -16.14
N LYS A 234 -29.23 -0.82 -16.03
CA LYS A 234 -28.86 0.28 -16.94
C LYS A 234 -27.42 0.69 -16.78
N LEU A 235 -26.91 0.68 -15.54
CA LEU A 235 -25.49 0.94 -15.31
C LEU A 235 -24.61 -0.15 -15.92
N LEU A 236 -24.99 -1.43 -15.75
CA LEU A 236 -24.27 -2.54 -16.38
C LEU A 236 -24.29 -2.47 -17.91
N GLU A 237 -25.39 -2.05 -18.52
CA GLU A 237 -25.50 -1.82 -19.96
C GLU A 237 -24.52 -0.71 -20.43
N LEU A 238 -24.43 0.37 -19.66
CA LEU A 238 -23.47 1.45 -19.93
C LEU A 238 -22.02 0.97 -19.77
N GLU A 239 -21.70 0.32 -18.65
CA GLU A 239 -20.35 -0.19 -18.39
C GLU A 239 -19.95 -1.25 -19.44
N HIS A 240 -20.89 -2.09 -19.89
CA HIS A 240 -20.65 -3.05 -20.96
C HIS A 240 -20.30 -2.34 -22.29
N ALA A 241 -21.06 -1.32 -22.65
CA ALA A 241 -20.78 -0.54 -23.87
C ALA A 241 -19.42 0.19 -23.79
N LEU A 242 -19.03 0.68 -22.61
CA LEU A 242 -17.69 1.22 -22.39
C LEU A 242 -16.62 0.12 -22.53
N ALA A 243 -16.83 -1.03 -21.90
CA ALA A 243 -15.90 -2.16 -21.94
C ALA A 243 -15.64 -2.68 -23.36
N GLU A 244 -16.66 -2.69 -24.23
CA GLU A 244 -16.49 -3.07 -25.65
C GLU A 244 -15.45 -2.21 -26.37
N ASN A 245 -15.37 -0.93 -26.00
CA ASN A 245 -14.50 0.07 -26.63
C ASN A 245 -13.16 0.30 -25.90
N MET A 246 -12.91 -0.41 -24.81
CA MET A 246 -11.65 -0.32 -24.05
C MET A 246 -10.54 -1.22 -24.61
N PHE A 247 -9.31 -0.82 -24.41
CA PHE A 247 -8.15 -1.68 -24.59
C PHE A 247 -8.10 -2.77 -23.53
N ALA A 248 -7.64 -3.97 -23.90
CA ALA A 248 -7.34 -5.02 -22.95
C ALA A 248 -6.06 -4.67 -22.13
N PRO A 249 -5.86 -5.28 -20.93
CA PRO A 249 -4.68 -4.99 -20.11
C PRO A 249 -3.34 -5.23 -20.83
N ALA A 250 -3.29 -6.16 -21.78
CA ALA A 250 -2.09 -6.41 -22.58
C ALA A 250 -1.85 -5.28 -23.61
N GLU A 251 -2.92 -4.74 -24.20
CA GLU A 251 -2.86 -3.66 -25.18
C GLU A 251 -2.43 -2.32 -24.55
N LEU A 252 -2.84 -2.09 -23.28
CA LEU A 252 -2.41 -0.90 -22.51
C LEU A 252 -0.91 -0.89 -22.15
N ARG A 253 -0.20 -2.01 -22.36
CA ARG A 253 1.27 -2.05 -22.16
C ARG A 253 2.05 -1.60 -23.39
N ILE A 254 1.37 -1.36 -24.48
CA ILE A 254 1.96 -0.89 -25.74
C ILE A 254 1.97 0.63 -25.65
N PRO A 255 3.16 1.29 -25.68
CA PRO A 255 3.25 2.75 -25.49
C PRO A 255 2.48 3.58 -26.52
N GLU A 256 2.21 3.03 -27.70
CA GLU A 256 1.44 3.68 -28.76
C GLU A 256 -0.07 3.76 -28.46
N ASN A 257 -0.54 2.98 -27.48
CA ASN A 257 -1.95 2.94 -27.06
C ASN A 257 -2.24 3.81 -25.84
N THR A 258 -1.20 4.46 -25.29
CA THR A 258 -1.29 5.26 -24.07
C THR A 258 -0.83 6.69 -24.27
#